data_ce4c542218eded4a955e635d92335e89
#
_entry.id   ce4c542218eded4a955e635d92335e89
#
_cell.length_a   1.000
_cell.length_b   1.000
_cell.length_c   1.000
_cell.angle_alpha   90.00
_cell.angle_beta   90.00
_cell.angle_gamma   90.00
#
_symmetry.space_group_name_H-M   'P 1'
#
loop_
_entity.id
_entity.type
_entity.pdbx_description
1 polymer ?
#
loop_
_entity_poly.entity_id
_entity_poly.type
_entity_poly.pdbx_seq_one_letter_code
_entity_poly.pdbx_strand_id
1 'polypeptide(L)'
;KKLGTGNYINIGIALAVATYFLAEEWLPMGPQKGIFINLLFVAGCIAAILSLLWLLVIYYERILRWCLDNRWKFMLLPAVTILFGILIWKRVGQEFMPSLNEGSFLLMPTSMPHTGIEQNLNYIEALDKRLAAIPEVETAIGKWGRVNSALDPAPAQMFENTINYRPEYILNEDGKRERFKVNRKGEYVLKSGGTYNPADGFRLIPADSLIPDRKGDYFRQWRPEIKNTNDIWQQIVNITHLPGLTSAPKLQPIEARLVMLSTGMRAPMGLKIYGPDLETIEQSGKAIEQALKDVPSVIPSSVFYDRAVGAPYLEIKLNRDNMARYGVNVEDLQEILSAAVGGMILTKTVEGRERFPVRLRYARELRDNPETLSMLLVPTATGAQIPLKELADIEYARGAQMIQDRKSVV
;
A
#
# COMPACT_ATOMS: atom_id res chain seq x y z
N LYS A 1 -23.93 3.67 55.93
CA LYS A 1 -23.24 4.85 56.48
C LYS A 1 -23.46 6.01 55.53
N LYS A 2 -24.16 7.08 55.97
CA LYS A 2 -24.24 8.30 55.14
C LYS A 2 -22.84 8.90 55.08
N LEU A 3 -22.32 9.11 53.84
CA LEU A 3 -21.08 9.84 53.63
C LEU A 3 -21.24 11.24 54.21
N GLY A 4 -20.22 11.74 54.91
CA GLY A 4 -20.22 13.13 55.39
C GLY A 4 -20.13 14.12 54.25
N THR A 5 -20.64 15.33 54.42
CA THR A 5 -20.68 16.40 53.37
C THR A 5 -19.32 16.63 52.68
N GLY A 6 -18.21 16.50 53.43
CA GLY A 6 -16.85 16.62 52.88
C GLY A 6 -16.49 15.55 51.84
N ASN A 7 -17.04 14.33 51.96
CA ASN A 7 -16.78 13.27 50.99
C ASN A 7 -17.50 13.52 49.66
N TYR A 8 -18.68 14.13 49.66
CA TYR A 8 -19.39 14.51 48.44
C TYR A 8 -18.64 15.61 47.67
N ILE A 9 -18.04 16.56 48.38
CA ILE A 9 -17.23 17.63 47.78
C ILE A 9 -15.99 17.03 47.14
N ASN A 10 -15.28 16.13 47.85
CA ASN A 10 -14.09 15.46 47.29
C ASN A 10 -14.42 14.62 46.06
N ILE A 11 -15.52 13.89 46.06
CA ILE A 11 -15.99 13.11 44.89
C ILE A 11 -16.31 14.05 43.72
N GLY A 12 -17.01 15.18 44.00
CA GLY A 12 -17.33 16.18 42.97
C GLY A 12 -16.09 16.79 42.33
N ILE A 13 -15.09 17.13 43.16
CA ILE A 13 -13.79 17.64 42.66
C ILE A 13 -13.07 16.57 41.81
N ALA A 14 -12.98 15.33 42.28
CA ALA A 14 -12.34 14.26 41.57
C ALA A 14 -13.03 13.99 40.20
N LEU A 15 -14.36 13.99 40.15
CA LEU A 15 -15.12 13.86 38.93
C LEU A 15 -14.88 15.00 37.97
N ALA A 16 -14.86 16.26 38.47
CA ALA A 16 -14.61 17.44 37.65
C ALA A 16 -13.20 17.40 37.02
N VAL A 17 -12.19 17.03 37.82
CA VAL A 17 -10.81 16.87 37.37
C VAL A 17 -10.70 15.71 36.33
N ALA A 18 -11.30 14.56 36.61
CA ALA A 18 -11.31 13.43 35.68
C ALA A 18 -12.02 13.80 34.36
N THR A 19 -13.16 14.49 34.43
CA THR A 19 -13.91 14.95 33.25
C THR A 19 -13.07 15.91 32.40
N TYR A 20 -12.35 16.83 33.05
CA TYR A 20 -11.48 17.78 32.35
C TYR A 20 -10.35 17.06 31.60
N PHE A 21 -9.59 16.19 32.29
CA PHE A 21 -8.50 15.42 31.66
C PHE A 21 -8.99 14.50 30.55
N LEU A 22 -10.13 13.81 30.77
CA LEU A 22 -10.71 12.98 29.71
C LEU A 22 -11.13 13.80 28.49
N ALA A 23 -11.72 14.97 28.70
CA ALA A 23 -12.15 15.84 27.62
C ALA A 23 -10.96 16.41 26.82
N GLU A 24 -9.83 16.70 27.51
CA GLU A 24 -8.62 17.24 26.90
C GLU A 24 -7.88 16.20 26.05
N GLU A 25 -7.77 14.97 26.53
CA GLU A 25 -7.01 13.92 25.83
C GLU A 25 -7.85 13.19 24.76
N TRP A 26 -9.12 12.90 25.04
CA TRP A 26 -9.95 12.10 24.13
C TRP A 26 -10.54 12.90 22.98
N LEU A 27 -10.99 14.14 23.22
CA LEU A 27 -11.62 15.02 22.22
C LEU A 27 -12.68 14.31 21.33
N PRO A 28 -13.69 13.66 21.91
CA PRO A 28 -14.61 12.78 21.18
C PRO A 28 -15.43 13.48 20.09
N MET A 29 -15.69 14.79 20.23
CA MET A 29 -16.39 15.59 19.24
C MET A 29 -15.47 16.24 18.22
N GLY A 30 -14.17 15.93 18.29
CA GLY A 30 -13.11 16.45 17.45
C GLY A 30 -12.44 17.71 18.01
N PRO A 31 -11.16 17.91 17.63
CA PRO A 31 -10.36 19.03 18.13
C PRO A 31 -10.84 20.40 17.66
N GLN A 32 -11.55 20.45 16.51
CA GLN A 32 -12.07 21.68 15.91
C GLN A 32 -13.25 22.30 16.68
N LYS A 33 -13.98 21.50 17.49
CA LYS A 33 -15.16 21.99 18.25
C LYS A 33 -14.83 22.62 19.60
N GLY A 34 -13.54 22.73 19.89
CA GLY A 34 -13.05 23.32 21.13
C GLY A 34 -13.27 22.44 22.37
N ILE A 35 -12.61 22.80 23.47
CA ILE A 35 -12.63 22.01 24.71
C ILE A 35 -14.01 22.00 25.39
N PHE A 36 -14.78 23.11 25.27
CA PHE A 36 -16.07 23.25 25.97
C PHE A 36 -17.11 22.22 25.48
N ILE A 37 -17.24 22.01 24.17
CA ILE A 37 -18.18 21.02 23.59
C ILE A 37 -17.74 19.60 23.94
N ASN A 38 -16.44 19.32 23.89
CA ASN A 38 -15.88 18.03 24.29
C ASN A 38 -16.11 17.75 25.78
N LEU A 39 -15.93 18.76 26.65
CA LEU A 39 -16.19 18.66 28.08
C LEU A 39 -17.67 18.40 28.37
N LEU A 40 -18.58 19.11 27.67
CA LEU A 40 -20.02 18.90 27.81
C LEU A 40 -20.45 17.49 27.44
N PHE A 41 -19.88 16.95 26.34
CA PHE A 41 -20.14 15.58 25.90
C PHE A 41 -19.63 14.55 26.92
N VAL A 42 -18.39 14.69 27.38
CA VAL A 42 -17.79 13.76 28.37
C VAL A 42 -18.54 13.85 29.69
N ALA A 43 -18.87 15.04 30.16
CA ALA A 43 -19.69 15.27 31.38
C ALA A 43 -21.07 14.62 31.23
N GLY A 44 -21.72 14.74 30.08
CA GLY A 44 -22.99 14.10 29.76
C GLY A 44 -22.90 12.58 29.82
N CYS A 45 -21.86 11.97 29.23
CA CYS A 45 -21.61 10.54 29.29
C CYS A 45 -21.40 10.06 30.77
N ILE A 46 -20.56 10.76 31.52
CA ILE A 46 -20.32 10.43 32.94
C ILE A 46 -21.60 10.58 33.75
N ALA A 47 -22.35 11.67 33.56
CA ALA A 47 -23.63 11.86 34.24
C ALA A 47 -24.66 10.78 33.90
N ALA A 48 -24.73 10.36 32.64
CA ALA A 48 -25.63 9.29 32.23
C ALA A 48 -25.26 7.94 32.89
N ILE A 49 -23.99 7.59 32.94
CA ILE A 49 -23.51 6.36 33.60
C ILE A 49 -23.77 6.40 35.09
N LEU A 50 -23.45 7.53 35.75
CA LEU A 50 -23.68 7.68 37.19
C LEU A 50 -25.17 7.68 37.53
N SER A 51 -26.02 8.29 36.69
CA SER A 51 -27.46 8.26 36.85
C SER A 51 -28.04 6.86 36.74
N LEU A 52 -27.52 6.07 35.76
CA LEU A 52 -27.92 4.68 35.61
C LEU A 52 -27.51 3.85 36.80
N LEU A 53 -26.28 3.98 37.30
CA LEU A 53 -25.83 3.32 38.52
C LEU A 53 -26.63 3.74 39.75
N TRP A 54 -26.94 5.01 39.92
CA TRP A 54 -27.75 5.53 41.00
C TRP A 54 -29.19 4.97 40.97
N LEU A 55 -29.83 4.92 39.80
CA LEU A 55 -31.10 4.29 39.57
C LEU A 55 -31.07 2.80 39.97
N LEU A 56 -30.01 2.10 39.54
CA LEU A 56 -29.81 0.70 39.85
C LEU A 56 -29.69 0.50 41.35
N VAL A 57 -28.98 1.33 42.08
CA VAL A 57 -28.85 1.27 43.54
C VAL A 57 -30.23 1.52 44.24
N ILE A 58 -31.00 2.50 43.78
CA ILE A 58 -32.32 2.80 44.32
C ILE A 58 -33.31 1.66 44.12
N TYR A 59 -33.32 1.07 42.92
CA TYR A 59 -34.26 0.00 42.58
C TYR A 59 -33.71 -1.39 42.84
N TYR A 60 -32.48 -1.49 43.39
CA TYR A 60 -31.77 -2.76 43.56
C TYR A 60 -32.62 -3.83 44.28
N GLU A 61 -33.22 -3.46 45.41
CA GLU A 61 -34.03 -4.39 46.19
C GLU A 61 -35.25 -4.92 45.42
N ARG A 62 -35.91 -4.02 44.67
CA ARG A 62 -37.08 -4.40 43.85
C ARG A 62 -36.67 -5.29 42.68
N ILE A 63 -35.57 -4.95 42.03
CA ILE A 63 -35.03 -5.73 40.91
C ILE A 63 -34.63 -7.10 41.42
N LEU A 64 -33.90 -7.17 42.54
CA LEU A 64 -33.45 -8.44 43.13
C LEU A 64 -34.62 -9.32 43.54
N ARG A 65 -35.64 -8.79 44.23
CA ARG A 65 -36.85 -9.55 44.58
C ARG A 65 -37.58 -10.06 43.34
N TRP A 66 -37.77 -9.21 42.34
CA TRP A 66 -38.38 -9.63 41.08
C TRP A 66 -37.60 -10.74 40.37
N CYS A 67 -36.27 -10.67 40.33
CA CYS A 67 -35.41 -11.68 39.76
C CYS A 67 -35.54 -13.03 40.48
N LEU A 68 -35.61 -13.00 41.81
CA LEU A 68 -35.76 -14.22 42.63
C LEU A 68 -37.15 -14.84 42.49
N ASP A 69 -38.19 -14.01 42.48
CA ASP A 69 -39.58 -14.47 42.34
C ASP A 69 -39.86 -15.01 40.93
N ASN A 70 -39.22 -14.40 39.92
CA ASN A 70 -39.41 -14.74 38.51
C ASN A 70 -38.15 -15.36 37.86
N ARG A 71 -37.51 -16.28 38.58
CA ARG A 71 -36.21 -16.88 38.16
C ARG A 71 -36.18 -17.36 36.72
N TRP A 72 -37.24 -17.97 36.22
CA TRP A 72 -37.31 -18.45 34.84
C TRP A 72 -37.43 -17.34 33.83
N LYS A 73 -38.17 -16.27 34.10
CA LYS A 73 -38.24 -15.08 33.23
C LYS A 73 -36.93 -14.32 33.23
N PHE A 74 -36.24 -14.24 34.38
CA PHE A 74 -34.93 -13.63 34.46
C PHE A 74 -33.89 -14.42 33.65
N MET A 75 -33.89 -15.75 33.72
CA MET A 75 -33.00 -16.61 32.93
C MET A 75 -33.25 -16.52 31.42
N LEU A 76 -34.45 -16.10 31.00
CA LEU A 76 -34.76 -15.87 29.60
C LEU A 76 -33.91 -14.73 28.99
N LEU A 77 -33.60 -13.71 29.79
CA LEU A 77 -32.83 -12.56 29.33
C LEU A 77 -31.40 -12.96 28.87
N PRO A 78 -30.55 -13.61 29.68
CA PRO A 78 -29.26 -14.09 29.24
C PRO A 78 -29.37 -15.16 28.14
N ALA A 79 -30.39 -16.01 28.15
CA ALA A 79 -30.60 -16.98 27.08
C ALA A 79 -30.88 -16.31 25.73
N VAL A 80 -31.72 -15.30 25.69
CA VAL A 80 -31.99 -14.49 24.47
C VAL A 80 -30.75 -13.73 24.04
N THR A 81 -29.99 -13.17 24.98
CA THR A 81 -28.74 -12.44 24.66
C THR A 81 -27.72 -13.40 24.05
N ILE A 82 -27.55 -14.60 24.58
CA ILE A 82 -26.66 -15.63 24.03
C ILE A 82 -27.10 -16.04 22.63
N LEU A 83 -28.43 -16.32 22.47
CA LEU A 83 -28.99 -16.69 21.18
C LEU A 83 -28.73 -15.57 20.12
N PHE A 84 -28.97 -14.31 20.52
CA PHE A 84 -28.71 -13.15 19.65
C PHE A 84 -27.22 -13.00 19.31
N GLY A 85 -26.34 -13.24 20.29
CA GLY A 85 -24.90 -13.28 20.10
C GLY A 85 -24.47 -14.35 19.09
N ILE A 86 -25.03 -15.55 19.16
CA ILE A 86 -24.74 -16.63 18.21
C ILE A 86 -25.26 -16.29 16.81
N LEU A 87 -26.45 -15.68 16.71
CA LEU A 87 -26.99 -15.25 15.43
C LEU A 87 -26.16 -14.16 14.76
N ILE A 88 -25.70 -13.20 15.56
CA ILE A 88 -24.78 -12.13 15.08
C ILE A 88 -23.45 -12.75 14.66
N TRP A 89 -22.86 -13.62 15.49
CA TRP A 89 -21.58 -14.29 15.19
C TRP A 89 -21.58 -14.97 13.81
N LYS A 90 -22.66 -15.65 13.47
CA LYS A 90 -22.80 -16.31 12.15
C LYS A 90 -22.88 -15.33 10.98
N ARG A 91 -23.21 -14.05 11.22
CA ARG A 91 -23.33 -13.01 10.21
C ARG A 91 -22.13 -12.04 10.16
N VAL A 92 -21.32 -12.05 11.20
CA VAL A 92 -20.08 -11.25 11.23
C VAL A 92 -19.07 -11.90 10.31
N GLY A 93 -18.53 -11.11 9.37
CA GLY A 93 -17.44 -11.54 8.50
C GLY A 93 -16.18 -11.88 9.30
N GLN A 94 -15.36 -12.72 8.71
CA GLN A 94 -14.05 -13.05 9.27
C GLN A 94 -12.97 -12.40 8.42
N GLU A 95 -12.09 -11.66 9.05
CA GLU A 95 -10.91 -11.08 8.43
C GLU A 95 -9.66 -11.76 9.01
N PHE A 96 -8.69 -12.00 8.14
CA PHE A 96 -7.41 -12.58 8.57
C PHE A 96 -6.64 -11.61 9.47
N MET A 97 -6.68 -10.33 9.12
CA MET A 97 -6.05 -9.26 9.88
C MET A 97 -6.87 -7.97 9.71
N PRO A 98 -7.23 -7.28 10.79
CA PRO A 98 -7.87 -5.98 10.68
C PRO A 98 -6.93 -5.00 10.00
N SER A 99 -7.48 -4.12 9.16
CA SER A 99 -6.71 -3.07 8.52
C SER A 99 -6.14 -2.11 9.56
N LEU A 100 -4.83 -2.04 9.66
CA LEU A 100 -4.12 -1.09 10.50
C LEU A 100 -3.88 0.20 9.70
N ASN A 101 -3.81 1.33 10.39
CA ASN A 101 -3.37 2.57 9.79
C ASN A 101 -1.86 2.71 9.97
N GLU A 102 -1.09 2.40 8.93
CA GLU A 102 0.37 2.44 8.94
C GLU A 102 0.94 3.85 8.66
N GLY A 103 0.08 4.86 8.45
CA GLY A 103 0.54 6.21 8.06
C GLY A 103 1.06 6.29 6.62
N SER A 104 0.93 5.22 5.86
CA SER A 104 1.45 5.10 4.51
C SER A 104 0.57 4.24 3.61
N PHE A 105 0.66 4.47 2.30
CA PHE A 105 0.08 3.61 1.27
C PHE A 105 1.18 2.98 0.43
N LEU A 106 0.86 1.84 -0.16
CA LEU A 106 1.67 1.17 -1.16
C LEU A 106 0.86 1.09 -2.47
N LEU A 107 1.26 1.87 -3.47
CA LEU A 107 0.65 1.86 -4.80
C LEU A 107 1.47 0.96 -5.71
N MET A 108 0.86 -0.10 -6.24
CA MET A 108 1.54 -1.14 -7.01
C MET A 108 0.89 -1.37 -8.39
N PRO A 109 0.88 -0.38 -9.29
CA PRO A 109 0.43 -0.58 -10.65
C PRO A 109 1.42 -1.44 -11.44
N THR A 110 0.95 -2.00 -12.55
CA THR A 110 1.78 -2.77 -13.47
C THR A 110 1.66 -2.17 -14.86
N SER A 111 2.78 -2.01 -15.56
CA SER A 111 2.77 -1.62 -16.98
C SER A 111 2.45 -2.81 -17.87
N MET A 112 2.12 -2.53 -19.13
CA MET A 112 1.87 -3.58 -20.10
C MET A 112 3.12 -4.45 -20.33
N PRO A 113 2.99 -5.75 -20.57
CA PRO A 113 4.13 -6.68 -20.70
C PRO A 113 5.18 -6.28 -21.74
N HIS A 114 4.77 -5.57 -22.77
CA HIS A 114 5.63 -5.10 -23.88
C HIS A 114 6.28 -3.74 -23.64
N THR A 115 6.04 -3.12 -22.47
CA THR A 115 6.57 -1.80 -22.16
C THR A 115 8.08 -1.84 -21.97
N GLY A 116 8.80 -1.01 -22.74
CA GLY A 116 10.25 -0.90 -22.67
C GLY A 116 10.75 -0.21 -21.40
N ILE A 117 12.07 -0.28 -21.17
CA ILE A 117 12.73 0.29 -19.99
C ILE A 117 12.50 1.82 -19.90
N GLU A 118 12.68 2.51 -21.01
CA GLU A 118 12.56 3.98 -21.08
C GLU A 118 11.14 4.45 -20.73
N GLN A 119 10.13 3.78 -21.26
CA GLN A 119 8.75 4.09 -20.95
C GLN A 119 8.42 3.80 -19.48
N ASN A 120 8.97 2.75 -18.88
CA ASN A 120 8.80 2.46 -17.47
C ASN A 120 9.48 3.52 -16.57
N LEU A 121 10.64 4.05 -16.97
CA LEU A 121 11.27 5.18 -16.29
C LEU A 121 10.41 6.44 -16.36
N ASN A 122 9.81 6.73 -17.51
CA ASN A 122 8.88 7.85 -17.66
C ASN A 122 7.63 7.67 -16.77
N TYR A 123 7.11 6.44 -16.64
CA TYR A 123 5.97 6.17 -15.77
C TYR A 123 6.31 6.38 -14.29
N ILE A 124 7.45 5.87 -13.79
CA ILE A 124 7.81 6.05 -12.38
C ILE A 124 8.01 7.52 -12.04
N GLU A 125 8.69 8.26 -12.92
CA GLU A 125 8.89 9.70 -12.74
C GLU A 125 7.57 10.48 -12.75
N ALA A 126 6.65 10.14 -13.66
CA ALA A 126 5.33 10.76 -13.71
C ALA A 126 4.48 10.44 -12.49
N LEU A 127 4.53 9.19 -11.98
CA LEU A 127 3.85 8.78 -10.77
C LEU A 127 4.37 9.57 -9.56
N ASP A 128 5.68 9.60 -9.36
CA ASP A 128 6.29 10.28 -8.20
C ASP A 128 5.99 11.78 -8.22
N LYS A 129 6.09 12.45 -9.38
CA LYS A 129 5.73 13.87 -9.52
C LYS A 129 4.28 14.16 -9.20
N ARG A 130 3.35 13.31 -9.68
CA ARG A 130 1.92 13.47 -9.41
C ARG A 130 1.59 13.22 -7.95
N LEU A 131 2.16 12.19 -7.35
CA LEU A 131 1.97 11.85 -5.94
C LEU A 131 2.49 12.97 -5.03
N ALA A 132 3.68 13.50 -5.31
CA ALA A 132 4.26 14.62 -4.56
C ALA A 132 3.46 15.93 -4.68
N ALA A 133 2.60 16.06 -5.69
CA ALA A 133 1.72 17.23 -5.84
C ALA A 133 0.49 17.21 -4.92
N ILE A 134 0.18 16.10 -4.25
CA ILE A 134 -0.90 16.01 -3.26
C ILE A 134 -0.43 16.66 -1.97
N PRO A 135 -1.11 17.69 -1.45
CA PRO A 135 -0.65 18.37 -0.22
C PRO A 135 -0.58 17.48 1.01
N GLU A 136 -1.46 16.48 1.11
CA GLU A 136 -1.50 15.51 2.22
C GLU A 136 -0.36 14.48 2.13
N VAL A 137 0.31 14.34 0.99
CA VAL A 137 1.47 13.47 0.85
C VAL A 137 2.71 14.17 1.40
N GLU A 138 3.43 13.48 2.27
CA GLU A 138 4.69 13.95 2.85
C GLU A 138 5.87 13.54 1.97
N THR A 139 5.93 12.25 1.65
CA THR A 139 6.95 11.67 0.77
C THR A 139 6.34 10.63 -0.14
N ALA A 140 6.78 10.61 -1.39
CA ALA A 140 6.46 9.56 -2.34
C ALA A 140 7.77 9.08 -2.97
N ILE A 141 8.01 7.78 -2.89
CA ILE A 141 9.21 7.14 -3.44
C ILE A 141 8.77 5.93 -4.25
N GLY A 142 9.03 5.99 -5.55
CA GLY A 142 8.77 4.91 -6.47
C GLY A 142 9.98 4.00 -6.64
N LYS A 143 9.76 2.69 -6.52
CA LYS A 143 10.68 1.63 -6.93
C LYS A 143 10.13 0.98 -8.19
N TRP A 144 10.99 0.78 -9.16
CA TRP A 144 10.70 0.01 -10.35
C TRP A 144 11.87 -0.92 -10.67
N GLY A 145 11.55 -2.08 -11.20
CA GLY A 145 12.52 -3.06 -11.64
C GLY A 145 12.54 -4.33 -10.78
N ARG A 146 13.27 -5.32 -11.30
CA ARG A 146 13.42 -6.62 -10.66
C ARG A 146 14.55 -6.60 -9.63
N VAL A 147 14.27 -7.11 -8.46
CA VAL A 147 15.27 -7.40 -7.43
C VAL A 147 15.76 -8.85 -7.59
N ASN A 148 17.04 -9.08 -7.48
CA ASN A 148 17.60 -10.44 -7.48
C ASN A 148 17.47 -11.06 -6.08
N SER A 149 16.24 -11.40 -5.70
CA SER A 149 15.89 -11.97 -4.41
C SER A 149 14.76 -12.98 -4.56
N ALA A 150 14.84 -14.09 -3.86
CA ALA A 150 13.75 -15.08 -3.79
C ALA A 150 12.52 -14.58 -3.02
N LEU A 151 12.70 -13.56 -2.16
CA LEU A 151 11.62 -12.99 -1.33
C LEU A 151 10.83 -11.88 -2.02
N ASP A 152 11.28 -11.42 -3.18
CA ASP A 152 10.62 -10.36 -3.94
C ASP A 152 10.32 -10.86 -5.36
N PRO A 153 9.15 -11.45 -5.59
CA PRO A 153 8.77 -12.02 -6.88
C PRO A 153 8.29 -10.96 -7.89
N ALA A 154 8.62 -9.69 -7.68
CA ALA A 154 8.16 -8.61 -8.54
C ALA A 154 8.65 -8.77 -9.98
N PRO A 155 7.76 -8.75 -10.99
CA PRO A 155 8.17 -8.70 -12.39
C PRO A 155 8.75 -7.34 -12.75
N ALA A 156 9.49 -7.29 -13.85
CA ALA A 156 10.11 -6.05 -14.33
C ALA A 156 9.10 -4.92 -14.67
N GLN A 157 7.84 -5.25 -14.86
CA GLN A 157 6.76 -4.31 -15.18
C GLN A 157 6.05 -3.75 -13.94
N MET A 158 6.37 -4.23 -12.75
CA MET A 158 5.70 -3.82 -11.51
C MET A 158 6.37 -2.59 -10.90
N PHE A 159 5.53 -1.64 -10.50
CA PHE A 159 5.93 -0.48 -9.73
C PHE A 159 5.53 -0.66 -8.27
N GLU A 160 6.33 -0.12 -7.37
CA GLU A 160 6.06 -0.04 -5.94
C GLU A 160 6.32 1.38 -5.48
N ASN A 161 5.27 2.18 -5.34
CA ASN A 161 5.39 3.54 -4.82
C ASN A 161 4.94 3.52 -3.36
N THR A 162 5.89 3.76 -2.46
CA THR A 162 5.61 4.00 -1.04
C THR A 162 5.24 5.46 -0.84
N ILE A 163 4.07 5.70 -0.29
CA ILE A 163 3.48 7.03 -0.15
C ILE A 163 3.20 7.26 1.33
N ASN A 164 4.02 8.08 1.98
CA ASN A 164 3.77 8.49 3.35
C ASN A 164 2.88 9.75 3.33
N TYR A 165 1.82 9.75 4.10
CA TYR A 165 0.95 10.90 4.22
C TYR A 165 1.09 11.56 5.59
N ARG A 166 0.89 12.88 5.60
CA ARG A 166 0.96 13.68 6.82
C ARG A 166 -0.16 13.29 7.76
N PRO A 167 0.07 13.28 9.08
CA PRO A 167 -1.01 13.18 10.05
C PRO A 167 -1.98 14.36 9.88
N GLU A 168 -3.25 14.16 10.20
CA GLU A 168 -4.27 15.20 10.09
C GLU A 168 -3.91 16.49 10.85
N TYR A 169 -3.30 16.32 12.03
CA TYR A 169 -2.80 17.42 12.87
C TYR A 169 -1.32 17.25 13.11
N ILE A 170 -0.61 18.37 13.27
CA ILE A 170 0.81 18.34 13.61
C ILE A 170 0.99 17.64 14.96
N LEU A 171 1.95 16.70 15.01
CA LEU A 171 2.29 15.94 16.20
C LEU A 171 3.64 16.43 16.75
N ASN A 172 3.80 16.38 18.07
CA ASN A 172 5.08 16.61 18.73
C ASN A 172 5.95 15.31 18.70
N GLU A 173 7.15 15.37 19.26
CA GLU A 173 8.10 14.23 19.34
C GLU A 173 7.52 13.02 20.08
N ASP A 174 6.56 13.22 20.99
CA ASP A 174 5.88 12.16 21.74
C ASP A 174 4.68 11.56 20.96
N GLY A 175 4.43 12.01 19.73
CA GLY A 175 3.29 11.57 18.90
C GLY A 175 1.94 12.17 19.34
N LYS A 176 1.94 13.17 20.21
CA LYS A 176 0.74 13.87 20.63
C LYS A 176 0.47 15.09 19.76
N ARG A 177 -0.81 15.43 19.58
CA ARG A 177 -1.19 16.64 18.82
C ARG A 177 -0.64 17.89 19.48
N GLU A 178 0.00 18.73 18.68
CA GLU A 178 0.58 19.99 19.15
C GLU A 178 -0.35 21.17 18.89
N ARG A 179 -0.38 22.13 19.82
CA ARG A 179 -1.16 23.37 19.70
C ARG A 179 -0.28 24.53 19.36
N PHE A 180 -0.79 25.43 18.54
CA PHE A 180 -0.07 26.59 18.04
C PHE A 180 -0.83 27.87 18.33
N LYS A 181 -0.06 28.95 18.54
CA LYS A 181 -0.57 30.26 18.92
C LYS A 181 -1.53 30.81 17.88
N VAL A 182 -2.71 31.20 18.32
CA VAL A 182 -3.71 31.92 17.54
C VAL A 182 -3.96 33.31 18.13
N ASN A 183 -4.27 34.25 17.26
CA ASN A 183 -4.68 35.59 17.68
C ASN A 183 -6.17 35.63 18.08
N ARG A 184 -6.68 36.82 18.52
CA ARG A 184 -8.08 36.98 18.91
C ARG A 184 -9.09 36.76 17.78
N LYS A 185 -8.63 36.72 16.51
CA LYS A 185 -9.46 36.45 15.34
C LYS A 185 -9.45 34.95 14.94
N GLY A 186 -8.71 34.10 15.67
CA GLY A 186 -8.55 32.69 15.35
C GLY A 186 -7.53 32.40 14.23
N GLU A 187 -6.69 33.38 13.88
CA GLU A 187 -5.64 33.22 12.87
C GLU A 187 -4.36 32.71 13.53
N TYR A 188 -3.66 31.74 12.89
CA TYR A 188 -2.37 31.23 13.38
C TYR A 188 -1.28 32.30 13.22
N VAL A 189 -0.48 32.49 14.26
CA VAL A 189 0.65 33.43 14.25
C VAL A 189 1.91 32.70 13.78
N LEU A 190 2.53 33.24 12.72
CA LEU A 190 3.76 32.68 12.17
C LEU A 190 4.99 33.30 12.83
N LYS A 191 6.09 32.54 12.92
CA LYS A 191 7.39 33.03 13.42
C LYS A 191 7.94 34.20 12.57
N SER A 192 7.56 34.27 11.31
CA SER A 192 7.92 35.37 10.41
C SER A 192 7.19 36.70 10.68
N GLY A 193 6.27 36.72 11.67
CA GLY A 193 5.47 37.89 12.02
C GLY A 193 4.15 38.05 11.25
N GLY A 194 3.86 37.12 10.30
CA GLY A 194 2.58 37.10 9.59
C GLY A 194 1.52 36.28 10.31
N THR A 195 0.28 36.31 9.78
CA THR A 195 -0.81 35.45 10.23
C THR A 195 -1.33 34.58 9.11
N TYR A 196 -1.91 33.43 9.45
CA TYR A 196 -2.57 32.53 8.53
C TYR A 196 -3.96 32.17 9.05
N ASN A 197 -4.96 32.35 8.18
CA ASN A 197 -6.34 31.97 8.50
C ASN A 197 -6.73 30.80 7.57
N PRO A 198 -7.06 29.62 8.12
CA PRO A 198 -7.54 28.49 7.32
C PRO A 198 -8.80 28.78 6.50
N ALA A 199 -9.61 29.78 6.90
CA ALA A 199 -10.82 30.18 6.18
C ALA A 199 -10.51 30.90 4.85
N ASP A 200 -9.32 31.48 4.68
CA ASP A 200 -8.90 32.19 3.46
C ASP A 200 -8.43 31.22 2.36
N GLY A 201 -8.45 29.92 2.64
CA GLY A 201 -8.02 28.85 1.73
C GLY A 201 -6.93 27.98 2.33
N PHE A 202 -6.85 26.74 1.84
CA PHE A 202 -5.85 25.79 2.32
C PHE A 202 -4.43 26.19 1.86
N ARG A 203 -3.53 26.23 2.82
CA ARG A 203 -2.09 26.35 2.59
C ARG A 203 -1.34 25.46 3.57
N LEU A 204 -0.46 24.63 3.06
CA LEU A 204 0.43 23.84 3.90
C LEU A 204 1.46 24.74 4.55
N ILE A 205 1.43 24.82 5.88
CA ILE A 205 2.40 25.58 6.69
C ILE A 205 3.31 24.58 7.39
N PRO A 206 4.64 24.66 7.21
CA PRO A 206 5.58 23.83 7.95
C PRO A 206 5.45 24.06 9.46
N ALA A 207 5.56 22.99 10.26
CA ALA A 207 5.48 23.07 11.72
C ALA A 207 6.48 24.08 12.30
N ASP A 208 7.69 24.14 11.73
CA ASP A 208 8.76 25.05 12.13
C ASP A 208 8.39 26.55 11.95
N SER A 209 7.43 26.86 11.12
CA SER A 209 6.94 28.22 10.88
C SER A 209 5.89 28.67 11.89
N LEU A 210 5.30 27.74 12.64
CA LEU A 210 4.29 27.99 13.65
C LEU A 210 4.93 28.20 15.03
N ILE A 211 4.22 28.91 15.92
CA ILE A 211 4.65 29.16 17.30
C ILE A 211 3.90 28.20 18.21
N PRO A 212 4.56 27.22 18.87
CA PRO A 212 3.90 26.33 19.82
C PRO A 212 3.30 27.10 20.99
N ASP A 213 2.04 26.80 21.35
CA ASP A 213 1.36 27.41 22.47
C ASP A 213 0.29 26.45 23.02
N ARG A 214 0.42 26.05 24.29
CA ARG A 214 -0.55 25.14 24.96
C ARG A 214 -1.98 25.71 25.01
N LYS A 215 -2.13 27.01 24.95
CA LYS A 215 -3.45 27.71 24.94
C LYS A 215 -3.98 27.94 23.53
N GLY A 216 -3.22 27.60 22.51
CA GLY A 216 -3.60 27.78 21.12
C GLY A 216 -4.49 26.66 20.57
N ASP A 217 -4.61 26.62 19.27
CA ASP A 217 -5.41 25.62 18.53
C ASP A 217 -4.56 24.61 17.79
N TYR A 218 -5.15 23.45 17.45
CA TYR A 218 -4.52 22.40 16.67
C TYR A 218 -4.48 22.78 15.20
N PHE A 219 -3.32 22.76 14.58
CA PHE A 219 -3.15 23.04 13.16
C PHE A 219 -3.44 21.80 12.33
N ARG A 220 -4.46 21.89 11.44
CA ARG A 220 -4.84 20.82 10.53
C ARG A 220 -4.03 20.91 9.25
N GLN A 221 -3.35 19.78 8.87
CA GLN A 221 -2.49 19.70 7.70
C GLN A 221 -3.22 19.21 6.44
N TRP A 222 -4.46 18.71 6.58
CA TRP A 222 -5.26 18.21 5.45
C TRP A 222 -6.22 19.30 4.95
N ARG A 223 -6.49 19.27 3.65
CA ARG A 223 -7.52 20.12 3.03
C ARG A 223 -8.90 19.87 3.66
N PRO A 224 -9.80 20.86 3.66
CA PRO A 224 -11.13 20.72 4.27
C PRO A 224 -11.97 19.57 3.72
N GLU A 225 -11.83 19.26 2.42
CA GLU A 225 -12.54 18.19 1.73
C GLU A 225 -12.04 16.79 2.11
N ILE A 226 -10.82 16.65 2.59
CA ILE A 226 -10.21 15.38 3.00
C ILE A 226 -10.58 15.10 4.46
N LYS A 227 -11.45 14.12 4.70
CA LYS A 227 -11.97 13.80 6.03
C LYS A 227 -11.31 12.57 6.67
N ASN A 228 -10.80 11.68 5.83
CA ASN A 228 -10.20 10.42 6.25
C ASN A 228 -9.14 9.96 5.25
N THR A 229 -8.41 8.91 5.59
CA THR A 229 -7.35 8.35 4.74
C THR A 229 -7.86 7.77 3.41
N ASN A 230 -9.15 7.37 3.34
CA ASN A 230 -9.71 6.89 2.08
C ASN A 230 -9.87 8.03 1.07
N ASP A 231 -10.15 9.26 1.54
CA ASP A 231 -10.24 10.42 0.66
C ASP A 231 -8.87 10.73 0.03
N ILE A 232 -7.77 10.60 0.80
CA ILE A 232 -6.39 10.71 0.28
C ILE A 232 -6.16 9.63 -0.76
N TRP A 233 -6.55 8.38 -0.48
CA TRP A 233 -6.41 7.28 -1.44
C TRP A 233 -7.18 7.54 -2.75
N GLN A 234 -8.40 8.07 -2.67
CA GLN A 234 -9.15 8.45 -3.88
C GLN A 234 -8.43 9.53 -4.70
N GLN A 235 -7.82 10.51 -4.05
CA GLN A 235 -6.98 11.49 -4.75
C GLN A 235 -5.80 10.81 -5.45
N ILE A 236 -5.11 9.89 -4.77
CA ILE A 236 -4.01 9.10 -5.34
C ILE A 236 -4.50 8.36 -6.59
N VAL A 237 -5.59 7.60 -6.51
CA VAL A 237 -6.13 6.84 -7.65
C VAL A 237 -6.45 7.76 -8.83
N ASN A 238 -7.11 8.89 -8.57
CA ASN A 238 -7.52 9.82 -9.62
C ASN A 238 -6.34 10.40 -10.40
N ILE A 239 -5.26 10.76 -9.72
CA ILE A 239 -4.11 11.40 -10.37
C ILE A 239 -3.08 10.41 -10.94
N THR A 240 -3.07 9.17 -10.45
CA THR A 240 -2.14 8.13 -10.92
C THR A 240 -2.67 7.31 -12.09
N HIS A 241 -3.88 7.60 -12.55
CA HIS A 241 -4.40 6.97 -13.76
C HIS A 241 -3.60 7.43 -14.99
N LEU A 242 -2.73 6.53 -15.48
CA LEU A 242 -1.89 6.72 -16.66
C LEU A 242 -2.25 5.68 -17.72
N PRO A 243 -2.38 6.06 -19.01
CA PRO A 243 -2.55 5.08 -20.07
C PRO A 243 -1.39 4.09 -20.11
N GLY A 244 -1.70 2.78 -20.17
CA GLY A 244 -0.69 1.73 -20.17
C GLY A 244 -0.27 1.23 -18.78
N LEU A 245 -0.83 1.78 -17.70
CA LEU A 245 -0.73 1.23 -16.35
C LEU A 245 -2.05 0.60 -15.91
N THR A 246 -1.97 -0.49 -15.14
CA THR A 246 -3.13 -1.08 -14.49
C THR A 246 -3.57 -0.23 -13.30
N SER A 247 -4.82 -0.38 -12.87
CA SER A 247 -5.24 0.09 -11.55
C SER A 247 -4.52 -0.70 -10.45
N ALA A 248 -4.45 -0.12 -9.26
CA ALA A 248 -3.88 -0.77 -8.09
C ALA A 248 -4.89 -0.78 -6.94
N PRO A 249 -5.00 -1.88 -6.18
CA PRO A 249 -5.82 -1.92 -4.97
C PRO A 249 -5.20 -1.02 -3.89
N LYS A 250 -6.03 -0.59 -2.94
CA LYS A 250 -5.52 0.10 -1.74
C LYS A 250 -4.74 -0.90 -0.90
N LEU A 251 -3.46 -0.65 -0.75
CA LEU A 251 -2.56 -1.46 0.06
C LEU A 251 -1.77 -0.56 1.01
N GLN A 252 -1.28 -1.17 2.08
CA GLN A 252 -0.32 -0.58 3.00
C GLN A 252 0.93 -1.47 3.03
N PRO A 253 2.13 -0.94 3.33
CA PRO A 253 3.38 -1.68 3.17
C PRO A 253 3.45 -3.01 3.94
N ILE A 254 3.07 -3.03 5.22
CA ILE A 254 3.13 -4.25 6.05
C ILE A 254 2.02 -5.21 5.65
N GLU A 255 0.78 -4.71 5.51
CA GLU A 255 -0.37 -5.48 5.08
C GLU A 255 -0.12 -6.15 3.73
N ALA A 256 0.38 -5.39 2.75
CA ALA A 256 0.70 -5.90 1.42
C ALA A 256 1.74 -7.03 1.49
N ARG A 257 2.79 -6.87 2.28
CA ARG A 257 3.82 -7.90 2.43
C ARG A 257 3.25 -9.19 3.02
N LEU A 258 2.43 -9.10 4.05
CA LEU A 258 1.77 -10.27 4.66
C LEU A 258 0.83 -10.96 3.68
N VAL A 259 0.02 -10.20 2.94
CA VAL A 259 -0.89 -10.72 1.92
C VAL A 259 -0.12 -11.42 0.81
N MET A 260 0.93 -10.80 0.28
CA MET A 260 1.75 -11.36 -0.80
C MET A 260 2.47 -12.65 -0.37
N LEU A 261 2.99 -12.71 0.86
CA LEU A 261 3.65 -13.90 1.38
C LEU A 261 2.65 -15.05 1.64
N SER A 262 1.44 -14.74 2.11
CA SER A 262 0.44 -15.76 2.44
C SER A 262 -0.30 -16.29 1.20
N THR A 263 -0.69 -15.41 0.27
CA THR A 263 -1.49 -15.75 -0.91
C THR A 263 -0.66 -15.98 -2.17
N GLY A 264 0.54 -15.39 -2.23
CA GLY A 264 1.36 -15.29 -3.44
C GLY A 264 0.76 -14.34 -4.49
N MET A 265 -0.16 -13.45 -4.08
CA MET A 265 -0.85 -12.49 -4.94
C MET A 265 -0.79 -11.10 -4.32
N ARG A 266 -0.99 -10.06 -5.12
CA ARG A 266 -0.99 -8.65 -4.69
C ARG A 266 -2.35 -8.19 -4.15
N ALA A 267 -3.24 -9.12 -3.87
CA ALA A 267 -4.58 -8.84 -3.39
C ALA A 267 -4.99 -9.84 -2.29
N PRO A 268 -5.85 -9.44 -1.34
CA PRO A 268 -6.37 -10.32 -0.29
C PRO A 268 -7.14 -11.52 -0.85
N MET A 269 -7.78 -11.34 -2.00
CA MET A 269 -8.49 -12.39 -2.71
C MET A 269 -8.03 -12.45 -4.17
N GLY A 270 -7.91 -13.66 -4.71
CA GLY A 270 -7.56 -13.87 -6.09
C GLY A 270 -7.93 -15.25 -6.58
N LEU A 271 -8.16 -15.35 -7.87
CA LEU A 271 -8.45 -16.60 -8.56
C LEU A 271 -7.20 -17.07 -9.31
N LYS A 272 -6.80 -18.31 -9.07
CA LYS A 272 -5.72 -18.96 -9.80
C LYS A 272 -6.32 -19.76 -10.93
N ILE A 273 -5.97 -19.41 -12.18
CA ILE A 273 -6.48 -20.05 -13.38
C ILE A 273 -5.43 -21.04 -13.87
N TYR A 274 -5.83 -22.27 -14.12
CA TYR A 274 -5.00 -23.33 -14.66
C TYR A 274 -5.52 -23.73 -16.03
N GLY A 275 -4.64 -24.03 -16.95
CA GLY A 275 -4.99 -24.45 -18.30
C GLY A 275 -3.84 -25.22 -18.96
N PRO A 276 -4.10 -25.88 -20.12
CA PRO A 276 -3.10 -26.68 -20.82
C PRO A 276 -2.02 -25.83 -21.50
N ASP A 277 -2.36 -24.60 -21.88
CA ASP A 277 -1.47 -23.67 -22.58
C ASP A 277 -1.74 -22.21 -22.18
N LEU A 278 -0.79 -21.33 -22.48
CA LEU A 278 -0.85 -19.92 -22.11
C LEU A 278 -2.00 -19.17 -22.80
N GLU A 279 -2.36 -19.55 -24.00
CA GLU A 279 -3.41 -18.87 -24.77
C GLU A 279 -4.79 -19.12 -24.17
N THR A 280 -5.08 -20.38 -23.81
CA THR A 280 -6.32 -20.77 -23.11
C THR A 280 -6.43 -20.09 -21.75
N ILE A 281 -5.31 -20.00 -20.99
CA ILE A 281 -5.26 -19.29 -19.71
C ILE A 281 -5.56 -17.81 -19.92
N GLU A 282 -4.95 -17.18 -20.93
CA GLU A 282 -5.13 -15.75 -21.24
C GLU A 282 -6.58 -15.42 -21.63
N GLN A 283 -7.22 -16.25 -22.47
CA GLN A 283 -8.62 -16.09 -22.88
C GLN A 283 -9.55 -16.25 -21.67
N SER A 284 -9.36 -17.31 -20.88
CA SER A 284 -10.14 -17.59 -19.68
C SER A 284 -9.99 -16.45 -18.65
N GLY A 285 -8.77 -15.96 -18.46
CA GLY A 285 -8.49 -14.86 -17.54
C GLY A 285 -9.22 -13.58 -17.90
N LYS A 286 -9.22 -13.21 -19.18
CA LYS A 286 -9.97 -12.04 -19.68
C LYS A 286 -11.47 -12.20 -19.50
N ALA A 287 -12.02 -13.37 -19.77
CA ALA A 287 -13.44 -13.65 -19.60
C ALA A 287 -13.85 -13.56 -18.12
N ILE A 288 -13.06 -14.10 -17.21
CA ILE A 288 -13.30 -14.04 -15.76
C ILE A 288 -13.16 -12.59 -15.26
N GLU A 289 -12.15 -11.83 -15.70
CA GLU A 289 -12.02 -10.41 -15.37
C GLU A 289 -13.29 -9.62 -15.71
N GLN A 290 -13.84 -9.85 -16.92
CA GLN A 290 -15.06 -9.19 -17.34
C GLN A 290 -16.25 -9.59 -16.45
N ALA A 291 -16.44 -10.88 -16.21
CA ALA A 291 -17.53 -11.39 -15.41
C ALA A 291 -17.50 -10.89 -13.95
N LEU A 292 -16.30 -10.75 -13.37
CA LEU A 292 -16.14 -10.26 -12.00
C LEU A 292 -16.49 -8.78 -11.85
N LYS A 293 -16.32 -7.96 -12.89
CA LYS A 293 -16.67 -6.53 -12.86
C LYS A 293 -18.17 -6.30 -12.72
N ASP A 294 -18.98 -7.28 -13.12
CA ASP A 294 -20.45 -7.22 -13.04
C ASP A 294 -21.00 -7.73 -11.70
N VAL A 295 -20.15 -8.23 -10.81
CA VAL A 295 -20.55 -8.76 -9.49
C VAL A 295 -20.79 -7.62 -8.50
N PRO A 296 -21.99 -7.45 -7.91
CA PRO A 296 -22.31 -6.30 -7.05
C PRO A 296 -21.48 -6.15 -5.79
N SER A 297 -20.90 -7.25 -5.28
CA SER A 297 -20.05 -7.26 -4.09
C SER A 297 -18.58 -6.99 -4.38
N VAL A 298 -18.21 -6.79 -5.63
CA VAL A 298 -16.83 -6.54 -6.07
C VAL A 298 -16.70 -5.10 -6.53
N ILE A 299 -15.60 -4.44 -6.20
CA ILE A 299 -15.27 -3.10 -6.68
C ILE A 299 -14.67 -3.23 -8.09
N PRO A 300 -15.36 -2.81 -9.17
CA PRO A 300 -14.93 -3.07 -10.55
C PRO A 300 -13.52 -2.55 -10.87
N SER A 301 -13.15 -1.39 -10.30
CA SER A 301 -11.82 -0.78 -10.49
C SER A 301 -10.67 -1.55 -9.85
N SER A 302 -10.96 -2.48 -8.93
CA SER A 302 -9.95 -3.31 -8.27
C SER A 302 -9.75 -4.67 -8.97
N VAL A 303 -10.62 -5.00 -9.93
CA VAL A 303 -10.52 -6.27 -10.67
C VAL A 303 -9.57 -6.11 -11.84
N PHE A 304 -8.54 -6.92 -11.87
CA PHE A 304 -7.66 -7.03 -13.03
C PHE A 304 -7.11 -8.45 -13.18
N TYR A 305 -6.90 -8.86 -14.41
CA TYR A 305 -6.23 -10.11 -14.75
C TYR A 305 -4.74 -9.85 -15.01
N ASP A 306 -3.87 -10.54 -14.29
CA ASP A 306 -2.42 -10.50 -14.48
C ASP A 306 -2.08 -11.30 -15.75
N ARG A 307 -1.57 -10.64 -16.79
CA ARG A 307 -1.38 -11.24 -18.12
C ARG A 307 -0.41 -12.43 -18.05
N ALA A 308 -0.81 -13.55 -18.61
CA ALA A 308 0.03 -14.76 -18.65
C ALA A 308 1.08 -14.67 -19.76
N VAL A 309 0.71 -14.07 -20.91
CA VAL A 309 1.58 -13.92 -22.07
C VAL A 309 2.32 -12.60 -21.97
N GLY A 310 3.65 -12.69 -21.95
CA GLY A 310 4.57 -11.55 -21.86
C GLY A 310 4.94 -10.92 -23.19
N ALA A 311 5.97 -10.07 -23.15
CA ALA A 311 6.63 -9.59 -24.35
C ALA A 311 7.24 -10.75 -25.14
N PRO A 312 7.33 -10.64 -26.47
CA PRO A 312 7.96 -11.69 -27.27
C PRO A 312 9.42 -11.89 -26.85
N TYR A 313 9.81 -13.13 -26.71
CA TYR A 313 11.21 -13.54 -26.59
C TYR A 313 11.89 -13.49 -27.94
N LEU A 314 13.15 -13.10 -27.97
CA LEU A 314 14.01 -13.31 -29.13
C LEU A 314 14.67 -14.67 -28.96
N GLU A 315 14.20 -15.66 -29.73
CA GLU A 315 14.77 -17.00 -29.74
C GLU A 315 15.85 -17.12 -30.81
N ILE A 316 16.99 -17.66 -30.43
CA ILE A 316 18.09 -17.98 -31.31
C ILE A 316 18.16 -19.50 -31.46
N LYS A 317 17.59 -20.03 -32.54
CA LYS A 317 17.51 -21.45 -32.82
C LYS A 317 18.78 -21.90 -33.54
N LEU A 318 19.62 -22.70 -32.88
CA LEU A 318 20.87 -23.16 -33.41
C LEU A 318 20.66 -24.17 -34.53
N ASN A 319 21.28 -23.95 -35.71
CA ASN A 319 21.30 -24.88 -36.80
C ASN A 319 22.54 -25.78 -36.66
N ARG A 320 22.35 -26.95 -36.07
CA ARG A 320 23.44 -27.86 -35.72
C ARG A 320 24.17 -28.44 -36.95
N ASP A 321 23.47 -28.59 -38.07
CA ASP A 321 24.07 -29.09 -39.33
C ASP A 321 25.02 -28.08 -39.93
N ASN A 322 24.62 -26.80 -39.95
CA ASN A 322 25.47 -25.74 -40.40
C ASN A 322 26.65 -25.53 -39.44
N MET A 323 26.42 -25.58 -38.14
CA MET A 323 27.48 -25.48 -37.14
C MET A 323 28.55 -26.55 -37.36
N ALA A 324 28.12 -27.79 -37.56
CA ALA A 324 29.05 -28.89 -37.85
C ALA A 324 29.85 -28.66 -39.15
N ARG A 325 29.19 -28.10 -40.18
CA ARG A 325 29.85 -27.78 -41.47
C ARG A 325 30.95 -26.73 -41.28
N TYR A 326 30.73 -25.74 -40.43
CA TYR A 326 31.70 -24.66 -40.15
C TYR A 326 32.66 -24.99 -39.00
N GLY A 327 32.52 -26.17 -38.36
CA GLY A 327 33.36 -26.59 -37.23
C GLY A 327 33.18 -25.73 -35.99
N VAL A 328 31.94 -25.24 -35.72
CA VAL A 328 31.59 -24.44 -34.54
C VAL A 328 30.87 -25.33 -33.54
N ASN A 329 31.34 -25.36 -32.28
CA ASN A 329 30.69 -26.11 -31.20
C ASN A 329 29.53 -25.31 -30.62
N VAL A 330 28.54 -26.03 -30.08
CA VAL A 330 27.38 -25.36 -29.40
C VAL A 330 27.82 -24.54 -28.20
N GLU A 331 28.76 -25.07 -27.40
CA GLU A 331 29.30 -24.41 -26.22
C GLU A 331 29.96 -23.07 -26.54
N ASP A 332 30.84 -23.07 -27.57
CA ASP A 332 31.55 -21.87 -28.02
C ASP A 332 30.56 -20.78 -28.49
N LEU A 333 29.55 -21.19 -29.27
CA LEU A 333 28.54 -20.26 -29.77
C LEU A 333 27.67 -19.71 -28.62
N GLN A 334 27.28 -20.54 -27.64
CA GLN A 334 26.52 -20.12 -26.49
C GLN A 334 27.30 -19.13 -25.59
N GLU A 335 28.62 -19.38 -25.42
CA GLU A 335 29.50 -18.49 -24.67
C GLU A 335 29.58 -17.11 -25.35
N ILE A 336 29.76 -17.09 -26.67
CA ILE A 336 29.78 -15.83 -27.45
C ILE A 336 28.46 -15.09 -27.35
N LEU A 337 27.33 -15.77 -27.52
CA LEU A 337 26.00 -15.15 -27.39
C LEU A 337 25.75 -14.63 -25.98
N SER A 338 26.14 -15.42 -24.99
CA SER A 338 25.99 -15.01 -23.56
C SER A 338 26.82 -13.76 -23.26
N ALA A 339 28.06 -13.69 -23.76
CA ALA A 339 28.92 -12.54 -23.58
C ALA A 339 28.45 -11.31 -24.40
N ALA A 340 28.17 -11.52 -25.69
CA ALA A 340 27.82 -10.44 -26.61
C ALA A 340 26.45 -9.82 -26.32
N VAL A 341 25.42 -10.64 -26.09
CA VAL A 341 24.03 -10.20 -25.91
C VAL A 341 23.68 -10.02 -24.44
N GLY A 342 23.90 -11.05 -23.62
CA GLY A 342 23.55 -11.05 -22.19
C GLY A 342 24.50 -10.21 -21.33
N GLY A 343 25.77 -10.25 -21.65
CA GLY A 343 26.86 -9.67 -20.90
C GLY A 343 27.42 -10.60 -19.83
N MET A 344 28.72 -10.87 -19.91
CA MET A 344 29.45 -11.71 -18.96
C MET A 344 30.03 -10.85 -17.83
N ILE A 345 29.90 -11.27 -16.60
CA ILE A 345 30.56 -10.65 -15.45
C ILE A 345 31.99 -11.17 -15.37
N LEU A 346 32.97 -10.29 -15.67
CA LEU A 346 34.40 -10.63 -15.63
C LEU A 346 34.93 -10.62 -14.19
N THR A 347 34.55 -9.61 -13.41
CA THR A 347 35.01 -9.43 -12.03
C THR A 347 34.06 -8.51 -11.27
N LYS A 348 34.31 -8.28 -10.00
CA LYS A 348 33.63 -7.31 -9.16
C LYS A 348 34.63 -6.34 -8.55
N THR A 349 34.38 -5.06 -8.64
CA THR A 349 35.10 -4.05 -7.87
C THR A 349 34.59 -3.95 -6.44
N VAL A 350 35.47 -3.62 -5.52
CA VAL A 350 35.15 -3.46 -4.10
C VAL A 350 35.44 -2.02 -3.72
N GLU A 351 34.37 -1.26 -3.46
CA GLU A 351 34.45 0.16 -3.10
C GLU A 351 33.83 0.35 -1.70
N GLY A 352 34.65 0.21 -0.68
CA GLY A 352 34.16 0.19 0.69
C GLY A 352 33.28 -1.04 0.96
N ARG A 353 31.99 -0.83 1.24
CA ARG A 353 30.98 -1.91 1.44
C ARG A 353 30.33 -2.36 0.15
N GLU A 354 30.44 -1.58 -0.90
CA GLU A 354 29.76 -1.84 -2.16
C GLU A 354 30.55 -2.78 -3.06
N ARG A 355 29.83 -3.51 -3.92
CA ARG A 355 30.36 -4.50 -4.85
C ARG A 355 29.75 -4.24 -6.20
N PHE A 356 30.53 -3.76 -7.18
CA PHE A 356 30.07 -3.47 -8.51
C PHE A 356 30.57 -4.52 -9.50
N PRO A 357 29.64 -5.21 -10.25
CA PRO A 357 30.05 -6.15 -11.26
C PRO A 357 30.61 -5.42 -12.49
N VAL A 358 31.80 -5.81 -12.93
CA VAL A 358 32.35 -5.40 -14.22
C VAL A 358 31.82 -6.34 -15.28
N ARG A 359 30.93 -5.84 -16.15
CA ARG A 359 30.26 -6.63 -17.17
C ARG A 359 30.80 -6.32 -18.56
N LEU A 360 31.25 -7.33 -19.29
CA LEU A 360 31.60 -7.25 -20.72
C LEU A 360 30.36 -7.56 -21.55
N ARG A 361 30.04 -6.69 -22.49
CA ARG A 361 28.90 -6.85 -23.39
C ARG A 361 29.13 -6.00 -24.67
N TYR A 362 28.53 -6.40 -25.78
CA TYR A 362 28.53 -5.57 -26.98
C TYR A 362 27.78 -4.25 -26.75
N ALA A 363 28.20 -3.20 -27.45
CA ALA A 363 27.49 -1.94 -27.48
C ALA A 363 26.04 -2.14 -27.91
N ARG A 364 25.13 -1.26 -27.46
CA ARG A 364 23.68 -1.42 -27.66
C ARG A 364 23.36 -1.52 -29.16
N GLU A 365 23.98 -0.70 -29.96
CA GLU A 365 23.76 -0.57 -31.42
C GLU A 365 24.06 -1.88 -32.18
N LEU A 366 24.87 -2.76 -31.60
CA LEU A 366 25.22 -4.04 -32.20
C LEU A 366 24.31 -5.22 -31.77
N ARG A 367 23.31 -4.96 -30.93
CA ARG A 367 22.45 -6.00 -30.36
C ARG A 367 21.01 -5.58 -30.12
N ASP A 368 20.58 -4.39 -30.56
CA ASP A 368 19.26 -3.85 -30.29
C ASP A 368 18.17 -4.31 -31.27
N ASN A 369 18.58 -4.89 -32.42
CA ASN A 369 17.64 -5.46 -33.38
C ASN A 369 18.13 -6.81 -33.91
N PRO A 370 17.22 -7.68 -34.40
CA PRO A 370 17.55 -9.02 -34.91
C PRO A 370 18.45 -8.98 -36.13
N GLU A 371 18.33 -7.98 -37.00
CA GLU A 371 19.10 -7.84 -38.22
C GLU A 371 20.58 -7.62 -37.91
N THR A 372 20.87 -6.65 -37.01
CA THR A 372 22.24 -6.38 -36.54
C THR A 372 22.81 -7.58 -35.80
N LEU A 373 21.98 -8.21 -34.92
CA LEU A 373 22.39 -9.40 -34.18
C LEU A 373 22.70 -10.57 -35.11
N SER A 374 21.99 -10.74 -36.23
CA SER A 374 22.22 -11.79 -37.22
C SER A 374 23.59 -11.69 -37.91
N MET A 375 24.16 -10.49 -37.92
CA MET A 375 25.48 -10.20 -38.49
C MET A 375 26.64 -10.34 -37.49
N LEU A 376 26.34 -10.71 -36.22
CA LEU A 376 27.36 -11.01 -35.22
C LEU A 376 28.35 -12.07 -35.78
N LEU A 377 29.64 -11.76 -35.71
CA LEU A 377 30.66 -12.65 -36.20
C LEU A 377 31.08 -13.66 -35.14
N VAL A 378 31.04 -14.93 -35.53
CA VAL A 378 31.42 -16.08 -34.70
C VAL A 378 32.72 -16.67 -35.26
N PRO A 379 33.81 -16.74 -34.49
CA PRO A 379 35.06 -17.33 -34.93
C PRO A 379 34.95 -18.86 -35.02
N THR A 380 35.54 -19.45 -36.04
CA THR A 380 35.66 -20.90 -36.20
C THR A 380 37.01 -21.38 -35.69
N ALA A 381 37.18 -22.67 -35.51
CA ALA A 381 38.45 -23.27 -35.13
C ALA A 381 39.59 -23.02 -36.17
N THR A 382 39.24 -22.71 -37.44
CA THR A 382 40.17 -22.37 -38.51
C THR A 382 40.55 -20.89 -38.58
N GLY A 383 39.93 -20.04 -37.69
CA GLY A 383 40.12 -18.59 -37.66
C GLY A 383 39.21 -17.81 -38.60
N ALA A 384 38.36 -18.47 -39.39
CA ALA A 384 37.35 -17.78 -40.19
C ALA A 384 36.26 -17.18 -39.32
N GLN A 385 35.68 -16.02 -39.73
CA GLN A 385 34.58 -15.34 -39.06
C GLN A 385 33.28 -15.60 -39.80
N ILE A 386 32.30 -16.24 -39.15
CA ILE A 386 31.02 -16.63 -39.75
C ILE A 386 29.90 -15.79 -39.14
N PRO A 387 29.05 -15.14 -39.96
CA PRO A 387 27.88 -14.44 -39.44
C PRO A 387 26.89 -15.38 -38.72
N LEU A 388 26.31 -14.94 -37.60
CA LEU A 388 25.39 -15.75 -36.80
C LEU A 388 24.21 -16.30 -37.61
N LYS A 389 23.70 -15.57 -38.60
CA LYS A 389 22.62 -16.03 -39.49
C LYS A 389 22.92 -17.32 -40.25
N GLU A 390 24.19 -17.67 -40.44
CA GLU A 390 24.59 -18.92 -41.07
C GLU A 390 24.57 -20.10 -40.09
N LEU A 391 24.56 -19.80 -38.77
CA LEU A 391 24.67 -20.78 -37.69
C LEU A 391 23.36 -20.93 -36.89
N ALA A 392 22.45 -19.93 -36.99
CA ALA A 392 21.21 -19.91 -36.20
C ALA A 392 20.14 -19.09 -36.89
N ASP A 393 18.89 -19.44 -36.64
CA ASP A 393 17.72 -18.67 -37.02
C ASP A 393 17.26 -17.79 -35.81
N ILE A 394 16.97 -16.52 -36.06
CA ILE A 394 16.55 -15.58 -35.04
C ILE A 394 15.10 -15.23 -35.28
N GLU A 395 14.23 -15.54 -34.32
CA GLU A 395 12.79 -15.31 -34.44
C GLU A 395 12.18 -14.78 -33.13
N TYR A 396 11.06 -14.07 -33.25
CA TYR A 396 10.27 -13.67 -32.09
C TYR A 396 9.28 -14.80 -31.73
N ALA A 397 9.36 -15.28 -30.49
CA ALA A 397 8.44 -16.27 -29.95
C ALA A 397 7.66 -15.70 -28.76
N ARG A 398 6.38 -16.07 -28.67
CA ARG A 398 5.57 -15.74 -27.50
C ARG A 398 5.88 -16.70 -26.36
N GLY A 399 5.97 -16.14 -25.14
CA GLY A 399 6.26 -16.94 -23.97
C GLY A 399 5.60 -16.40 -22.72
N ALA A 400 5.81 -17.05 -21.58
CA ALA A 400 5.30 -16.63 -20.30
C ALA A 400 5.90 -15.27 -19.91
N GLN A 401 5.07 -14.38 -19.36
CA GLN A 401 5.53 -13.10 -18.82
C GLN A 401 6.53 -13.31 -17.69
N MET A 402 6.29 -14.28 -16.84
CA MET A 402 7.12 -14.62 -15.70
C MET A 402 6.97 -16.12 -15.36
N ILE A 403 8.07 -16.75 -15.05
CA ILE A 403 8.11 -18.12 -14.52
C ILE A 403 8.42 -18.01 -13.03
N GLN A 404 7.50 -18.51 -12.18
CA GLN A 404 7.67 -18.54 -10.73
C GLN A 404 7.89 -19.98 -10.26
N ASP A 405 8.96 -20.19 -9.51
CA ASP A 405 9.16 -21.45 -8.78
C ASP A 405 8.80 -21.24 -7.30
N ARG A 406 7.72 -21.88 -6.85
CA ARG A 406 7.25 -21.80 -5.46
C ARG A 406 8.00 -22.69 -4.48
N LYS A 407 8.86 -23.56 -4.95
CA LYS A 407 9.66 -24.45 -4.09
C LYS A 407 10.78 -23.72 -3.34
N SER A 408 11.12 -22.53 -3.80
CA SER A 408 12.16 -21.68 -3.17
C SER A 408 11.62 -20.70 -2.14
N VAL A 409 10.31 -20.69 -1.87
CA VAL A 409 9.70 -19.89 -0.82
C VAL A 409 9.35 -20.82 0.34
N VAL A 410 10.30 -21.03 1.22
CA VAL A 410 10.13 -21.58 2.57
C VAL A 410 10.40 -20.50 3.57
#